data_6abb0917402f406a5702b2971372dd13
#
_entry.id   6abb0917402f406a5702b2971372dd13
#
_cell.length_a   1.000
_cell.length_b   1.000
_cell.length_c   1.000
_cell.angle_alpha   90.00
_cell.angle_beta   90.00
_cell.angle_gamma   90.00
#
_symmetry.space_group_name_H-M   'P 1'
#
loop_
_entity.id
_entity.type
_entity.pdbx_description
1 polymer ?
#
loop_
_entity_poly.entity_id
_entity_poly.type
_entity_poly.pdbx_seq_one_letter_code
_entity_poly.pdbx_strand_id
1 'polypeptide(L)'
;IASENYTSPRVMQAQGSQLTNKYAEGYPGKRYYGGCEYVDIVEQLAIDRAKELFGADYANVQPHSGSQANFAVYTALLEPGDTVLGMNLAHGGHLTHGSPVNFSGKLYNIVPYGIDATGHIDYADLEKQAKEHKPKMIIGGFSAYSGVVDWAKMREIADSIGAYLFVDMAHVAGLVAAGVYPNPVPHAHVVTTTTHKTLAGPRGGLILAKGGSEELYKKLNSAVFPGGQGGPLMHVIAGKAVALKEAMEPEFKTYQQQVAKNAKAMVEVFLERGYKVVSGGT
;
A
#
# COMPACT_ATOMS: atom_id res chain seq x y z
N ILE A 1 18.53 3.97 -1.94
CA ILE A 1 17.85 2.79 -1.41
C ILE A 1 17.31 1.93 -2.56
N ALA A 2 17.27 0.61 -2.38
CA ALA A 2 16.86 -0.34 -3.44
C ALA A 2 15.43 -0.14 -3.97
N SER A 3 14.53 0.46 -3.18
CA SER A 3 13.15 0.78 -3.60
C SER A 3 13.01 2.12 -4.34
N GLU A 4 14.08 2.87 -4.51
CA GLU A 4 14.09 4.11 -5.29
C GLU A 4 13.84 3.80 -6.77
N ASN A 5 13.06 4.66 -7.46
CA ASN A 5 12.72 4.48 -8.87
C ASN A 5 12.65 5.82 -9.59
N TYR A 6 12.60 5.74 -10.91
CA TYR A 6 12.49 6.90 -11.81
C TYR A 6 11.06 7.00 -12.34
N THR A 7 10.49 8.18 -12.27
CA THR A 7 9.18 8.47 -12.87
C THR A 7 9.32 9.05 -14.26
N SER A 8 8.27 8.96 -15.08
CA SER A 8 8.30 9.47 -16.45
C SER A 8 8.34 11.00 -16.54
N PRO A 9 8.83 11.58 -17.65
CA PRO A 9 8.73 13.02 -17.87
C PRO A 9 7.29 13.55 -17.81
N ARG A 10 6.30 12.77 -18.25
CA ARG A 10 4.88 13.15 -18.20
C ARG A 10 4.37 13.28 -16.76
N VAL A 11 4.77 12.38 -15.89
CA VAL A 11 4.45 12.47 -14.45
C VAL A 11 5.09 13.71 -13.85
N MET A 12 6.36 14.00 -14.16
CA MET A 12 7.05 15.21 -13.68
C MET A 12 6.39 16.49 -14.20
N GLN A 13 5.94 16.54 -15.45
CA GLN A 13 5.19 17.67 -16.00
C GLN A 13 3.87 17.90 -15.27
N ALA A 14 3.10 16.86 -15.01
CA ALA A 14 1.85 16.93 -14.25
C ALA A 14 2.10 17.46 -12.83
N GLN A 15 3.14 16.97 -12.17
CA GLN A 15 3.50 17.39 -10.81
C GLN A 15 4.05 18.82 -10.76
N GLY A 16 4.76 19.28 -11.79
CA GLY A 16 5.26 20.65 -11.91
C GLY A 16 4.22 21.66 -12.43
N SER A 17 2.95 21.30 -12.47
CA SER A 17 1.88 22.12 -13.03
C SER A 17 1.33 23.16 -12.06
N GLN A 18 0.52 24.10 -12.60
CA GLN A 18 -0.19 25.12 -11.82
C GLN A 18 -1.24 24.56 -10.85
N LEU A 19 -1.54 23.26 -10.90
CA LEU A 19 -2.47 22.59 -9.97
C LEU A 19 -1.99 22.67 -8.52
N THR A 20 -0.70 22.92 -8.28
CA THR A 20 -0.15 23.19 -6.95
C THR A 20 -0.78 24.40 -6.25
N ASN A 21 -1.34 25.35 -7.03
CA ASN A 21 -1.92 26.56 -6.48
C ASN A 21 -3.35 26.38 -5.95
N LYS A 22 -4.05 25.30 -6.34
CA LYS A 22 -5.46 25.11 -6.00
C LYS A 22 -5.66 24.48 -4.63
N TYR A 23 -6.34 25.20 -3.75
CA TYR A 23 -6.81 24.69 -2.47
C TYR A 23 -8.14 23.92 -2.67
N ALA A 24 -8.17 22.61 -2.37
CA ALA A 24 -9.29 21.74 -2.71
C ALA A 24 -9.67 20.79 -1.57
N GLU A 25 -9.80 21.30 -0.35
CA GLU A 25 -10.28 20.49 0.80
C GLU A 25 -11.64 19.87 0.52
N GLY A 26 -11.81 18.67 0.97
CA GLY A 26 -12.95 17.81 0.66
C GLY A 26 -12.65 16.81 -0.45
N TYR A 27 -13.66 16.38 -1.16
CA TYR A 27 -13.59 15.35 -2.20
C TYR A 27 -14.33 15.80 -3.46
N PRO A 28 -14.12 15.18 -4.64
CA PRO A 28 -14.82 15.57 -5.86
C PRO A 28 -16.33 15.71 -5.67
N GLY A 29 -16.87 16.84 -6.10
CA GLY A 29 -18.28 17.21 -5.93
C GLY A 29 -18.71 17.60 -4.52
N LYS A 30 -17.80 17.51 -3.53
CA LYS A 30 -18.04 17.83 -2.11
C LYS A 30 -16.87 18.60 -1.52
N ARG A 31 -16.52 19.73 -2.14
CA ARG A 31 -15.43 20.61 -1.68
C ARG A 31 -15.95 21.67 -0.72
N TYR A 32 -15.06 22.11 0.14
CA TYR A 32 -15.37 23.24 1.06
C TYR A 32 -15.22 24.60 0.40
N TYR A 33 -14.53 24.69 -0.75
CA TYR A 33 -14.24 25.94 -1.47
C TYR A 33 -14.70 25.86 -2.92
N GLY A 34 -15.02 27.02 -3.52
CA GLY A 34 -15.39 27.13 -4.92
C GLY A 34 -14.20 26.99 -5.89
N GLY A 35 -14.51 26.91 -7.17
CA GLY A 35 -13.52 26.84 -8.25
C GLY A 35 -12.77 25.50 -8.33
N CYS A 36 -13.39 24.39 -7.89
CA CYS A 36 -12.79 23.07 -7.85
C CYS A 36 -13.23 22.16 -9.01
N GLU A 37 -14.07 22.64 -9.91
CA GLU A 37 -14.64 21.87 -11.00
C GLU A 37 -13.60 21.18 -11.90
N TYR A 38 -12.46 21.84 -12.14
CA TYR A 38 -11.38 21.27 -12.96
C TYR A 38 -10.50 20.29 -12.17
N VAL A 39 -10.19 20.58 -10.91
CA VAL A 39 -9.41 19.66 -10.06
C VAL A 39 -10.23 18.45 -9.67
N ASP A 40 -11.56 18.55 -9.61
CA ASP A 40 -12.47 17.43 -9.42
C ASP A 40 -12.31 16.40 -10.56
N ILE A 41 -12.19 16.86 -11.80
CA ILE A 41 -11.94 16.00 -12.96
C ILE A 41 -10.61 15.26 -12.79
N VAL A 42 -9.56 15.95 -12.36
CA VAL A 42 -8.23 15.37 -12.18
C VAL A 42 -8.24 14.31 -11.07
N GLU A 43 -8.84 14.61 -9.93
CA GLU A 43 -8.91 13.66 -8.82
C GLU A 43 -9.80 12.47 -9.15
N GLN A 44 -10.96 12.70 -9.77
CA GLN A 44 -11.84 11.62 -10.19
C GLN A 44 -11.14 10.68 -11.19
N LEU A 45 -10.39 11.23 -12.13
CA LEU A 45 -9.60 10.45 -13.09
C LEU A 45 -8.55 9.56 -12.39
N ALA A 46 -7.88 10.08 -11.35
CA ALA A 46 -6.94 9.29 -10.56
C ALA A 46 -7.66 8.17 -9.79
N ILE A 47 -8.81 8.45 -9.20
CA ILE A 47 -9.65 7.48 -8.49
C ILE A 47 -10.09 6.35 -9.44
N ASP A 48 -10.63 6.70 -10.59
CA ASP A 48 -11.16 5.73 -11.56
C ASP A 48 -10.05 4.81 -12.08
N ARG A 49 -8.90 5.37 -12.43
CA ARG A 49 -7.73 4.62 -12.87
C ARG A 49 -7.16 3.71 -11.78
N ALA A 50 -7.14 4.16 -10.53
CA ALA A 50 -6.69 3.33 -9.42
C ALA A 50 -7.63 2.13 -9.21
N LYS A 51 -8.94 2.36 -9.28
CA LYS A 51 -9.96 1.30 -9.17
C LYS A 51 -9.84 0.30 -10.32
N GLU A 52 -9.71 0.77 -11.54
CA GLU A 52 -9.57 -0.07 -12.74
C GLU A 52 -8.29 -0.92 -12.68
N LEU A 53 -7.14 -0.28 -12.41
CA LEU A 53 -5.84 -0.93 -12.40
C LEU A 53 -5.73 -2.08 -11.38
N PHE A 54 -6.29 -1.90 -10.19
CA PHE A 54 -6.18 -2.87 -9.09
C PHE A 54 -7.46 -3.70 -8.87
N GLY A 55 -8.54 -3.44 -9.60
CA GLY A 55 -9.82 -4.12 -9.46
C GLY A 55 -10.52 -3.79 -8.14
N ALA A 56 -10.40 -2.56 -7.66
CA ALA A 56 -11.01 -2.07 -6.43
C ALA A 56 -12.36 -1.41 -6.66
N ASP A 57 -13.21 -1.40 -5.63
CA ASP A 57 -14.49 -0.66 -5.63
C ASP A 57 -14.33 0.77 -5.08
N TYR A 58 -13.32 0.95 -4.24
CA TYR A 58 -12.99 2.21 -3.57
C TYR A 58 -11.52 2.55 -3.75
N ALA A 59 -11.24 3.84 -3.96
CA ALA A 59 -9.91 4.40 -3.95
C ALA A 59 -9.91 5.80 -3.31
N ASN A 60 -8.91 6.09 -2.47
CA ASN A 60 -8.59 7.43 -1.99
C ASN A 60 -7.17 7.77 -2.44
N VAL A 61 -7.04 8.81 -3.27
CA VAL A 61 -5.78 9.22 -3.88
C VAL A 61 -5.12 10.40 -3.17
N GLN A 62 -5.72 10.90 -2.08
CA GLN A 62 -5.24 12.07 -1.35
C GLN A 62 -4.08 11.82 -0.38
N PRO A 63 -3.79 10.62 0.15
CA PRO A 63 -2.66 10.45 1.07
C PRO A 63 -1.36 11.02 0.50
N HIS A 64 -0.70 11.89 1.28
CA HIS A 64 0.55 12.54 0.87
C HIS A 64 1.73 11.57 0.83
N SER A 65 1.64 10.47 1.57
CA SER A 65 2.66 9.41 1.62
C SER A 65 2.04 8.07 1.98
N GLY A 66 2.80 6.98 1.81
CA GLY A 66 2.39 5.66 2.29
C GLY A 66 2.19 5.63 3.81
N SER A 67 3.04 6.31 4.57
CA SER A 67 2.90 6.40 6.03
C SER A 67 1.61 7.10 6.45
N GLN A 68 1.17 8.14 5.74
CA GLN A 68 -0.09 8.81 6.00
C GLN A 68 -1.30 7.99 5.54
N ALA A 69 -1.17 7.23 4.46
CA ALA A 69 -2.19 6.26 4.07
C ALA A 69 -2.36 5.18 5.16
N ASN A 70 -1.26 4.63 5.69
CA ASN A 70 -1.29 3.67 6.77
C ASN A 70 -1.89 4.28 8.05
N PHE A 71 -1.46 5.48 8.42
CA PHE A 71 -2.04 6.20 9.56
C PHE A 71 -3.56 6.35 9.44
N ALA A 72 -4.06 6.74 8.27
CA ALA A 72 -5.49 6.86 8.02
C ALA A 72 -6.23 5.52 8.19
N VAL A 73 -5.65 4.40 7.74
CA VAL A 73 -6.24 3.07 7.91
C VAL A 73 -6.30 2.69 9.40
N TYR A 74 -5.21 2.89 10.14
CA TYR A 74 -5.21 2.62 11.58
C TYR A 74 -6.29 3.44 12.30
N THR A 75 -6.35 4.75 12.07
CA THR A 75 -7.31 5.64 12.75
C THR A 75 -8.76 5.42 12.31
N ALA A 76 -8.99 4.89 11.11
CA ALA A 76 -10.33 4.53 10.64
C ALA A 76 -10.88 3.25 11.28
N LEU A 77 -10.00 2.30 11.64
CA LEU A 77 -10.39 0.93 11.99
C LEU A 77 -10.10 0.57 13.45
N LEU A 78 -9.25 1.31 14.14
CA LEU A 78 -8.74 0.98 15.46
C LEU A 78 -8.86 2.16 16.43
N GLU A 79 -8.90 1.82 17.72
CA GLU A 79 -8.72 2.77 18.81
C GLU A 79 -7.29 2.64 19.38
N PRO A 80 -6.72 3.73 19.94
CA PRO A 80 -5.43 3.65 20.63
C PRO A 80 -5.42 2.55 21.69
N GLY A 81 -4.36 1.73 21.70
CA GLY A 81 -4.23 0.57 22.58
C GLY A 81 -4.74 -0.75 22.01
N ASP A 82 -5.43 -0.72 20.87
CA ASP A 82 -5.83 -1.97 20.20
C ASP A 82 -4.61 -2.80 19.78
N THR A 83 -4.78 -4.12 19.79
CA THR A 83 -3.73 -5.06 19.42
C THR A 83 -3.69 -5.27 17.91
N VAL A 84 -2.48 -5.22 17.34
CA VAL A 84 -2.20 -5.38 15.91
C VAL A 84 -1.08 -6.40 15.73
N LEU A 85 -1.27 -7.35 14.81
CA LEU A 85 -0.19 -8.20 14.32
C LEU A 85 0.47 -7.58 13.08
N GLY A 86 1.78 -7.35 13.15
CA GLY A 86 2.57 -6.83 12.04
C GLY A 86 3.84 -7.65 11.82
N MET A 87 4.37 -7.65 10.59
CA MET A 87 5.62 -8.35 10.31
C MET A 87 6.78 -7.70 11.06
N ASN A 88 7.60 -8.53 11.71
CA ASN A 88 8.79 -8.09 12.43
C ASN A 88 9.72 -7.28 11.50
N LEU A 89 10.17 -6.14 11.97
CA LEU A 89 11.06 -5.25 11.20
C LEU A 89 12.36 -5.95 10.78
N ALA A 90 12.92 -6.79 11.65
CA ALA A 90 14.13 -7.58 11.35
C ALA A 90 13.90 -8.68 10.31
N HIS A 91 12.65 -9.05 10.05
CA HIS A 91 12.27 -10.04 9.04
C HIS A 91 11.73 -9.42 7.75
N GLY A 92 11.83 -8.11 7.61
CA GLY A 92 11.43 -7.38 6.41
C GLY A 92 10.20 -6.51 6.54
N GLY A 93 9.64 -6.33 7.74
CA GLY A 93 8.52 -5.43 8.00
C GLY A 93 8.82 -3.95 7.70
N HIS A 94 7.81 -3.11 7.74
CA HIS A 94 7.95 -1.67 7.56
C HIS A 94 7.82 -0.94 8.91
N LEU A 95 8.39 0.28 9.01
CA LEU A 95 8.31 1.10 10.23
C LEU A 95 6.86 1.33 10.67
N THR A 96 5.95 1.57 9.74
CA THR A 96 4.52 1.80 10.03
C THR A 96 3.73 0.52 10.36
N HIS A 97 4.39 -0.63 10.42
CA HIS A 97 3.78 -1.90 10.82
C HIS A 97 4.04 -2.25 12.30
N GLY A 98 4.43 -1.28 13.12
CA GLY A 98 4.55 -1.46 14.56
C GLY A 98 5.91 -1.10 15.17
N SER A 99 6.79 -0.40 14.46
CA SER A 99 8.06 0.04 15.04
C SER A 99 7.83 0.96 16.24
N PRO A 100 8.56 0.76 17.38
CA PRO A 100 8.39 1.56 18.59
C PRO A 100 8.65 3.06 18.41
N VAL A 101 9.41 3.45 17.40
CA VAL A 101 9.70 4.87 17.10
C VAL A 101 8.64 5.51 16.21
N ASN A 102 7.76 4.71 15.63
CA ASN A 102 6.68 5.16 14.73
C ASN A 102 5.34 5.31 15.48
N PHE A 103 4.38 6.06 14.90
CA PHE A 103 3.05 6.20 15.48
C PHE A 103 2.41 4.84 15.77
N SER A 104 2.61 3.86 14.89
CA SER A 104 2.02 2.52 15.01
C SER A 104 2.45 1.80 16.28
N GLY A 105 3.74 1.84 16.63
CA GLY A 105 4.22 1.25 17.87
C GLY A 105 4.04 2.11 19.12
N LYS A 106 3.73 3.41 18.94
CA LYS A 106 3.45 4.33 20.06
C LYS A 106 2.00 4.32 20.52
N LEU A 107 1.06 4.10 19.59
CA LEU A 107 -0.37 4.21 19.85
C LEU A 107 -1.05 2.84 20.02
N TYR A 108 -0.47 1.77 19.49
CA TYR A 108 -1.08 0.45 19.43
C TYR A 108 -0.21 -0.62 20.09
N ASN A 109 -0.85 -1.69 20.55
CA ASN A 109 -0.17 -2.84 21.12
C ASN A 109 0.25 -3.78 19.99
N ILE A 110 1.54 -3.84 19.69
CA ILE A 110 2.07 -4.58 18.54
C ILE A 110 2.57 -5.97 18.95
N VAL A 111 2.07 -6.98 18.28
CA VAL A 111 2.57 -8.36 18.35
C VAL A 111 3.21 -8.69 17.01
N PRO A 112 4.53 -8.94 16.95
CA PRO A 112 5.20 -9.25 15.70
C PRO A 112 5.01 -10.70 15.30
N TYR A 113 4.74 -10.96 14.02
CA TYR A 113 4.93 -12.28 13.40
C TYR A 113 6.19 -12.29 12.54
N GLY A 114 6.69 -13.46 12.20
CA GLY A 114 7.98 -13.59 11.55
C GLY A 114 8.02 -14.57 10.38
N ILE A 115 9.24 -14.93 10.04
CA ILE A 115 9.58 -15.97 9.06
C ILE A 115 10.07 -17.22 9.77
N ASP A 116 9.88 -18.37 9.14
CA ASP A 116 10.40 -19.65 9.58
C ASP A 116 11.91 -19.82 9.28
N ALA A 117 12.45 -20.98 9.60
CA ALA A 117 13.86 -21.30 9.36
C ALA A 117 14.24 -21.33 7.87
N THR A 118 13.28 -21.43 6.97
CA THR A 118 13.48 -21.38 5.51
C THR A 118 13.45 -19.98 4.95
N GLY A 119 13.10 -18.99 5.76
CA GLY A 119 12.99 -17.58 5.36
C GLY A 119 11.64 -17.19 4.77
N HIS A 120 10.62 -18.03 4.91
CA HIS A 120 9.25 -17.75 4.47
C HIS A 120 8.36 -17.35 5.66
N ILE A 121 7.27 -16.61 5.38
CA ILE A 121 6.30 -16.25 6.42
C ILE A 121 5.78 -17.52 7.09
N ASP A 122 5.92 -17.59 8.41
CA ASP A 122 5.40 -18.68 9.22
C ASP A 122 3.91 -18.49 9.49
N TYR A 123 3.08 -19.01 8.59
CA TYR A 123 1.62 -18.93 8.72
C TYR A 123 1.07 -19.71 9.92
N ALA A 124 1.77 -20.76 10.37
CA ALA A 124 1.35 -21.52 11.56
C ALA A 124 1.58 -20.69 12.83
N ASP A 125 2.73 -20.03 12.95
CA ASP A 125 3.00 -19.10 14.03
C ASP A 125 2.05 -17.87 13.96
N LEU A 126 1.83 -17.33 12.77
CA LEU A 126 0.89 -16.21 12.59
C LEU A 126 -0.52 -16.58 13.06
N GLU A 127 -1.02 -17.75 12.73
CA GLU A 127 -2.33 -18.24 13.18
C GLU A 127 -2.37 -18.46 14.70
N LYS A 128 -1.30 -19.00 15.28
CA LYS A 128 -1.15 -19.19 16.72
C LYS A 128 -1.18 -17.83 17.45
N GLN A 129 -0.36 -16.88 17.02
CA GLN A 129 -0.30 -15.52 17.57
C GLN A 129 -1.67 -14.82 17.46
N ALA A 130 -2.36 -14.99 16.32
CA ALA A 130 -3.69 -14.44 16.11
C ALA A 130 -4.72 -14.97 17.11
N LYS A 131 -4.73 -16.28 17.36
CA LYS A 131 -5.62 -16.93 18.33
C LYS A 131 -5.30 -16.55 19.78
N GLU A 132 -4.02 -16.43 20.12
CA GLU A 132 -3.54 -16.09 21.45
C GLU A 132 -3.82 -14.64 21.81
N HIS A 133 -3.45 -13.69 20.93
CA HIS A 133 -3.51 -12.26 21.20
C HIS A 133 -4.80 -11.59 20.73
N LYS A 134 -5.60 -12.25 19.89
CA LYS A 134 -6.88 -11.75 19.35
C LYS A 134 -6.79 -10.30 18.85
N PRO A 135 -5.87 -9.99 17.92
CA PRO A 135 -5.70 -8.64 17.41
C PRO A 135 -6.98 -8.18 16.71
N LYS A 136 -7.20 -6.87 16.66
CA LYS A 136 -8.25 -6.29 15.83
C LYS A 136 -7.85 -6.15 14.37
N MET A 137 -6.53 -6.16 14.10
CA MET A 137 -5.99 -6.05 12.75
C MET A 137 -4.75 -6.93 12.58
N ILE A 138 -4.67 -7.60 11.43
CA ILE A 138 -3.46 -8.25 10.93
C ILE A 138 -2.97 -7.44 9.73
N ILE A 139 -1.68 -7.08 9.72
CA ILE A 139 -1.05 -6.34 8.63
C ILE A 139 -0.23 -7.28 7.78
N GLY A 140 -0.60 -7.40 6.52
CA GLY A 140 0.24 -8.01 5.48
C GLY A 140 1.07 -6.96 4.75
N GLY A 141 2.18 -7.39 4.17
CA GLY A 141 3.09 -6.49 3.45
C GLY A 141 4.44 -6.32 4.15
N PHE A 142 5.38 -5.77 3.42
CA PHE A 142 6.80 -5.80 3.81
C PHE A 142 7.57 -4.69 3.09
N SER A 143 8.80 -4.44 3.57
CA SER A 143 9.79 -3.60 2.89
C SER A 143 10.91 -4.41 2.25
N ALA A 144 11.29 -5.55 2.85
CA ALA A 144 12.48 -6.31 2.49
C ALA A 144 12.27 -7.83 2.58
N TYR A 145 11.11 -8.32 2.17
CA TYR A 145 10.80 -9.74 2.04
C TYR A 145 10.74 -10.11 0.56
N SER A 146 11.46 -11.13 0.15
CA SER A 146 11.59 -11.53 -1.25
C SER A 146 10.62 -12.63 -1.71
N GLY A 147 9.90 -13.25 -0.77
CA GLY A 147 8.92 -14.30 -1.07
C GLY A 147 7.57 -13.78 -1.53
N VAL A 148 6.74 -14.70 -1.98
CA VAL A 148 5.35 -14.43 -2.34
C VAL A 148 4.45 -14.64 -1.12
N VAL A 149 3.55 -13.70 -0.86
CA VAL A 149 2.59 -13.78 0.25
C VAL A 149 1.30 -14.43 -0.22
N ASP A 150 0.79 -15.38 0.57
CA ASP A 150 -0.54 -15.95 0.41
C ASP A 150 -1.59 -15.07 1.10
N TRP A 151 -2.17 -14.15 0.34
CA TRP A 151 -3.18 -13.23 0.84
C TRP A 151 -4.47 -13.93 1.27
N ALA A 152 -4.83 -15.03 0.60
CA ALA A 152 -6.00 -15.82 0.94
C ALA A 152 -5.84 -16.48 2.31
N LYS A 153 -4.65 -17.05 2.59
CA LYS A 153 -4.34 -17.62 3.89
C LYS A 153 -4.32 -16.57 5.01
N MET A 154 -3.77 -15.40 4.74
CA MET A 154 -3.83 -14.30 5.72
C MET A 154 -5.26 -13.86 6.00
N ARG A 155 -6.11 -13.81 4.97
CA ARG A 155 -7.54 -13.48 5.12
C ARG A 155 -8.27 -14.54 5.94
N GLU A 156 -8.06 -15.81 5.68
CA GLU A 156 -8.63 -16.92 6.45
C GLU A 156 -8.29 -16.80 7.94
N ILE A 157 -7.02 -16.52 8.25
CA ILE A 157 -6.58 -16.32 9.65
C ILE A 157 -7.28 -15.12 10.27
N ALA A 158 -7.34 -13.98 9.57
CA ALA A 158 -8.00 -12.79 10.08
C ALA A 158 -9.48 -13.03 10.35
N ASP A 159 -10.20 -13.65 9.42
CA ASP A 159 -11.63 -13.97 9.56
C ASP A 159 -11.89 -14.93 10.72
N SER A 160 -10.99 -15.90 10.98
CA SER A 160 -11.13 -16.87 12.07
C SER A 160 -11.21 -16.24 13.47
N ILE A 161 -10.73 -15.02 13.62
CA ILE A 161 -10.71 -14.27 14.89
C ILE A 161 -11.50 -12.96 14.82
N GLY A 162 -12.17 -12.67 13.70
CA GLY A 162 -12.92 -11.45 13.48
C GLY A 162 -12.06 -10.17 13.36
N ALA A 163 -10.81 -10.32 12.91
CA ALA A 163 -9.90 -9.20 12.70
C ALA A 163 -9.98 -8.64 11.28
N TYR A 164 -9.57 -7.38 11.12
CA TYR A 164 -9.32 -6.82 9.80
C TYR A 164 -8.03 -7.37 9.22
N LEU A 165 -8.02 -7.73 7.91
CA LEU A 165 -6.80 -7.85 7.14
C LEU A 165 -6.53 -6.52 6.42
N PHE A 166 -5.46 -5.87 6.79
CA PHE A 166 -4.91 -4.69 6.14
C PHE A 166 -3.64 -5.07 5.39
N VAL A 167 -3.49 -4.70 4.12
CA VAL A 167 -2.28 -5.00 3.34
C VAL A 167 -1.63 -3.72 2.83
N ASP A 168 -0.35 -3.56 3.14
CA ASP A 168 0.52 -2.55 2.56
C ASP A 168 1.35 -3.19 1.44
N MET A 169 0.95 -2.96 0.18
CA MET A 169 1.62 -3.53 -1.00
C MET A 169 2.66 -2.60 -1.63
N ALA A 170 3.12 -1.58 -0.91
CA ALA A 170 3.94 -0.50 -1.46
C ALA A 170 5.16 -0.97 -2.28
N HIS A 171 5.85 -2.01 -1.82
CA HIS A 171 7.04 -2.53 -2.50
C HIS A 171 6.75 -3.35 -3.76
N VAL A 172 5.56 -3.91 -3.87
CA VAL A 172 5.17 -4.80 -4.98
C VAL A 172 4.04 -4.24 -5.85
N ALA A 173 3.57 -3.02 -5.59
CA ALA A 173 2.41 -2.46 -6.29
C ALA A 173 2.54 -2.43 -7.82
N GLY A 174 3.72 -2.15 -8.36
CA GLY A 174 3.96 -2.22 -9.80
C GLY A 174 3.88 -3.64 -10.35
N LEU A 175 4.43 -4.62 -9.60
CA LEU A 175 4.35 -6.04 -9.94
C LEU A 175 2.90 -6.55 -9.86
N VAL A 176 2.13 -6.09 -8.87
CA VAL A 176 0.69 -6.39 -8.75
C VAL A 176 -0.09 -5.82 -9.94
N ALA A 177 0.13 -4.54 -10.27
CA ALA A 177 -0.51 -3.87 -11.40
C ALA A 177 -0.24 -4.60 -12.73
N ALA A 178 0.96 -5.15 -12.90
CA ALA A 178 1.36 -5.90 -14.08
C ALA A 178 0.94 -7.40 -14.07
N GLY A 179 0.32 -7.87 -13.00
CA GLY A 179 -0.04 -9.28 -12.83
C GLY A 179 1.15 -10.22 -12.62
N VAL A 180 2.30 -9.70 -12.18
CA VAL A 180 3.53 -10.46 -11.89
C VAL A 180 3.59 -10.93 -10.44
N TYR A 181 2.85 -10.25 -9.54
CA TYR A 181 2.72 -10.59 -8.12
C TYR A 181 1.22 -10.69 -7.75
N PRO A 182 0.84 -11.58 -6.80
CA PRO A 182 -0.56 -11.74 -6.42
C PRO A 182 -1.20 -10.43 -5.92
N ASN A 183 -2.38 -10.13 -6.41
CA ASN A 183 -3.14 -8.93 -6.02
C ASN A 183 -3.81 -9.13 -4.64
N PRO A 184 -3.50 -8.31 -3.61
CA PRO A 184 -4.14 -8.40 -2.32
C PRO A 184 -5.58 -7.85 -2.28
N VAL A 185 -5.98 -7.01 -3.23
CA VAL A 185 -7.27 -6.29 -3.21
C VAL A 185 -8.49 -7.22 -3.09
N PRO A 186 -8.55 -8.38 -3.75
CA PRO A 186 -9.68 -9.31 -3.56
C PRO A 186 -9.74 -9.96 -2.17
N HIS A 187 -8.67 -9.95 -1.40
CA HIS A 187 -8.55 -10.66 -0.14
C HIS A 187 -8.57 -9.75 1.08
N ALA A 188 -7.94 -8.58 1.00
CA ALA A 188 -7.83 -7.66 2.12
C ALA A 188 -9.10 -6.81 2.31
N HIS A 189 -9.37 -6.38 3.54
CA HIS A 189 -10.41 -5.40 3.83
C HIS A 189 -10.01 -4.02 3.34
N VAL A 190 -8.75 -3.65 3.52
CA VAL A 190 -8.15 -2.40 3.04
C VAL A 190 -6.74 -2.68 2.54
N VAL A 191 -6.36 -2.03 1.46
CA VAL A 191 -5.02 -2.08 0.89
C VAL A 191 -4.46 -0.67 0.79
N THR A 192 -3.20 -0.48 1.16
CA THR A 192 -2.47 0.76 0.89
C THR A 192 -1.28 0.51 -0.01
N THR A 193 -0.82 1.55 -0.66
CA THR A 193 0.46 1.56 -1.36
C THR A 193 1.06 2.95 -1.40
N THR A 194 2.36 3.02 -1.64
CA THR A 194 3.00 4.21 -2.21
C THR A 194 2.85 4.19 -3.72
N THR A 195 2.99 5.36 -4.34
CA THR A 195 2.92 5.49 -5.80
C THR A 195 4.28 5.58 -6.48
N HIS A 196 5.39 5.69 -5.72
CA HIS A 196 6.71 6.06 -6.22
C HIS A 196 7.78 4.95 -6.20
N LYS A 197 7.40 3.69 -5.87
CA LYS A 197 8.33 2.55 -5.88
C LYS A 197 8.19 1.78 -7.19
N THR A 198 7.89 0.49 -7.16
CA THR A 198 7.69 -0.30 -8.39
C THR A 198 6.59 0.24 -9.30
N LEU A 199 5.62 1.00 -8.76
CA LEU A 199 4.56 1.65 -9.55
C LEU A 199 5.07 2.84 -10.39
N ALA A 200 6.28 3.34 -10.14
CA ALA A 200 6.99 4.37 -10.90
C ALA A 200 6.24 5.71 -11.06
N GLY A 201 5.40 6.05 -10.10
CA GLY A 201 4.64 7.30 -10.07
C GLY A 201 5.29 8.40 -9.20
N PRO A 202 4.55 9.49 -8.93
CA PRO A 202 5.01 10.54 -8.05
C PRO A 202 5.06 10.06 -6.60
N ARG A 203 5.82 10.75 -5.75
CA ARG A 203 5.82 10.46 -4.31
C ARG A 203 4.45 10.76 -3.71
N GLY A 204 3.84 9.73 -3.13
CA GLY A 204 2.50 9.82 -2.55
C GLY A 204 2.02 8.47 -2.05
N GLY A 205 0.80 8.45 -1.52
CA GLY A 205 0.10 7.26 -1.04
C GLY A 205 -1.24 7.05 -1.73
N LEU A 206 -1.80 5.87 -1.54
CA LEU A 206 -3.07 5.44 -2.10
C LEU A 206 -3.73 4.45 -1.14
N ILE A 207 -5.04 4.55 -0.97
CA ILE A 207 -5.85 3.58 -0.22
C ILE A 207 -6.86 2.95 -1.17
N LEU A 208 -6.99 1.63 -1.12
CA LEU A 208 -7.90 0.83 -1.94
C LEU A 208 -8.73 -0.09 -1.05
N ALA A 209 -9.96 -0.39 -1.47
CA ALA A 209 -10.76 -1.44 -0.86
C ALA A 209 -11.70 -2.09 -1.88
N LYS A 210 -12.14 -3.31 -1.59
CA LYS A 210 -13.11 -4.05 -2.41
C LYS A 210 -14.11 -4.78 -1.51
N GLY A 211 -15.39 -4.77 -1.90
CA GLY A 211 -16.45 -5.46 -1.18
C GLY A 211 -16.74 -4.91 0.22
N GLY A 212 -16.24 -3.71 0.53
CA GLY A 212 -16.47 -3.03 1.80
C GLY A 212 -17.83 -2.32 1.85
N SER A 213 -18.27 -1.97 3.05
CA SER A 213 -19.47 -1.17 3.23
C SER A 213 -19.22 0.32 2.91
N GLU A 214 -20.29 1.05 2.59
CA GLU A 214 -20.20 2.50 2.45
C GLU A 214 -19.71 3.18 3.74
N GLU A 215 -20.04 2.61 4.90
CA GLU A 215 -19.55 3.12 6.19
C GLU A 215 -18.03 3.02 6.30
N LEU A 216 -17.45 1.88 5.88
CA LEU A 216 -15.99 1.71 5.83
C LEU A 216 -15.36 2.79 4.94
N TYR A 217 -15.91 3.00 3.74
CA TYR A 217 -15.38 3.99 2.80
C TYR A 217 -15.48 5.43 3.34
N LYS A 218 -16.57 5.76 4.03
CA LYS A 218 -16.72 7.05 4.72
C LYS A 218 -15.70 7.22 5.85
N LYS A 219 -15.46 6.18 6.65
CA LYS A 219 -14.44 6.20 7.72
C LYS A 219 -13.03 6.43 7.15
N LEU A 220 -12.67 5.73 6.08
CA LEU A 220 -11.38 5.90 5.40
C LEU A 220 -11.22 7.32 4.84
N ASN A 221 -12.24 7.84 4.17
CA ASN A 221 -12.22 9.22 3.68
C ASN A 221 -12.08 10.24 4.81
N SER A 222 -12.85 10.08 5.89
CA SER A 222 -12.80 10.97 7.05
C SER A 222 -11.44 10.91 7.77
N ALA A 223 -10.82 9.74 7.84
CA ALA A 223 -9.51 9.57 8.44
C ALA A 223 -8.38 10.21 7.62
N VAL A 224 -8.52 10.27 6.29
CA VAL A 224 -7.61 11.05 5.44
C VAL A 224 -7.89 12.54 5.60
N PHE A 225 -9.11 12.98 5.30
CA PHE A 225 -9.53 14.37 5.45
C PHE A 225 -10.92 14.43 6.10
N PRO A 226 -11.06 15.18 7.22
CA PRO A 226 -10.08 16.06 7.85
C PRO A 226 -9.21 15.38 8.95
N GLY A 227 -9.28 14.07 9.11
CA GLY A 227 -8.69 13.36 10.25
C GLY A 227 -7.16 13.48 10.36
N GLY A 228 -6.44 13.32 9.25
CA GLY A 228 -4.98 13.31 9.25
C GLY A 228 -4.32 14.32 8.33
N GLN A 229 -5.08 14.92 7.40
CA GLN A 229 -4.59 15.88 6.39
C GLN A 229 -5.55 17.06 6.25
N GLY A 230 -5.03 18.17 5.68
CA GLY A 230 -5.79 19.30 5.18
C GLY A 230 -5.95 19.23 3.66
N GLY A 231 -5.63 20.34 2.96
CA GLY A 231 -5.74 20.42 1.51
C GLY A 231 -4.94 19.34 0.76
N PRO A 232 -5.54 18.66 -0.20
CA PRO A 232 -4.84 17.67 -1.01
C PRO A 232 -3.82 18.32 -1.94
N LEU A 233 -2.78 17.57 -2.30
CA LEU A 233 -1.75 18.01 -3.24
C LEU A 233 -2.20 17.73 -4.67
N MET A 234 -2.96 18.64 -5.28
CA MET A 234 -3.60 18.41 -6.57
C MET A 234 -2.63 18.17 -7.71
N HIS A 235 -1.45 18.76 -7.68
CA HIS A 235 -0.36 18.51 -8.63
C HIS A 235 0.21 17.09 -8.49
N VAL A 236 0.29 16.56 -7.28
CA VAL A 236 0.70 15.15 -7.04
C VAL A 236 -0.40 14.19 -7.50
N ILE A 237 -1.66 14.50 -7.25
CA ILE A 237 -2.80 13.69 -7.71
C ILE A 237 -2.83 13.63 -9.24
N ALA A 238 -2.54 14.75 -9.93
CA ALA A 238 -2.37 14.77 -11.38
C ALA A 238 -1.25 13.83 -11.83
N GLY A 239 -0.11 13.85 -11.15
CA GLY A 239 0.99 12.90 -11.38
C GLY A 239 0.57 11.45 -11.16
N LYS A 240 -0.23 11.17 -10.12
CA LYS A 240 -0.80 9.82 -9.87
C LYS A 240 -1.72 9.40 -11.02
N ALA A 241 -2.59 10.29 -11.52
CA ALA A 241 -3.48 10.00 -12.64
C ALA A 241 -2.71 9.62 -13.91
N VAL A 242 -1.59 10.29 -14.18
CA VAL A 242 -0.71 9.96 -15.31
C VAL A 242 -0.02 8.61 -15.09
N ALA A 243 0.60 8.40 -13.94
CA ALA A 243 1.33 7.17 -13.62
C ALA A 243 0.41 5.93 -13.65
N LEU A 244 -0.80 6.04 -13.11
CA LEU A 244 -1.78 4.96 -13.14
C LEU A 244 -2.19 4.60 -14.57
N LYS A 245 -2.31 5.58 -15.47
CA LYS A 245 -2.55 5.31 -16.89
C LYS A 245 -1.35 4.60 -17.54
N GLU A 246 -0.13 5.07 -17.28
CA GLU A 246 1.08 4.42 -17.78
C GLU A 246 1.19 2.97 -17.28
N ALA A 247 0.79 2.70 -16.04
CA ALA A 247 0.79 1.36 -15.46
C ALA A 247 -0.22 0.38 -16.11
N MET A 248 -1.20 0.87 -16.86
CA MET A 248 -2.16 0.07 -17.63
C MET A 248 -1.62 -0.32 -19.01
N GLU A 249 -0.55 0.31 -19.48
CA GLU A 249 -0.02 0.08 -20.82
C GLU A 249 0.79 -1.23 -20.90
N PRO A 250 0.81 -1.91 -22.05
CA PRO A 250 1.53 -3.18 -22.22
C PRO A 250 3.03 -3.09 -21.90
N GLU A 251 3.64 -1.94 -22.19
CA GLU A 251 5.04 -1.65 -21.92
C GLU A 251 5.38 -1.72 -20.44
N PHE A 252 4.47 -1.28 -19.57
CA PHE A 252 4.63 -1.38 -18.13
C PHE A 252 4.64 -2.83 -17.64
N LYS A 253 3.81 -3.69 -18.22
CA LYS A 253 3.84 -5.13 -17.95
C LYS A 253 5.17 -5.76 -18.34
N THR A 254 5.68 -5.43 -19.52
CA THR A 254 6.99 -5.89 -20.01
C THR A 254 8.10 -5.43 -19.07
N TYR A 255 8.06 -4.18 -18.64
CA TYR A 255 8.99 -3.61 -17.66
C TYR A 255 8.99 -4.40 -16.35
N GLN A 256 7.85 -4.64 -15.75
CA GLN A 256 7.73 -5.37 -14.47
C GLN A 256 8.16 -6.85 -14.59
N GLN A 257 7.90 -7.49 -15.74
CA GLN A 257 8.42 -8.82 -16.02
C GLN A 257 9.95 -8.82 -16.07
N GLN A 258 10.56 -7.77 -16.64
CA GLN A 258 12.02 -7.65 -16.67
C GLN A 258 12.57 -7.40 -15.24
N VAL A 259 11.90 -6.63 -14.41
CA VAL A 259 12.27 -6.43 -12.99
C VAL A 259 12.36 -7.78 -12.27
N ALA A 260 11.34 -8.64 -12.43
CA ALA A 260 11.34 -9.98 -11.82
C ALA A 260 12.48 -10.87 -12.37
N LYS A 261 12.75 -10.84 -13.66
CA LYS A 261 13.87 -11.58 -14.27
C LYS A 261 15.22 -11.10 -13.73
N ASN A 262 15.40 -9.79 -13.60
CA ASN A 262 16.64 -9.22 -13.07
C ASN A 262 16.87 -9.64 -11.61
N ALA A 263 15.82 -9.64 -10.79
CA ALA A 263 15.91 -10.08 -9.40
C ALA A 263 16.34 -11.55 -9.30
N LYS A 264 15.77 -12.44 -10.13
CA LYS A 264 16.14 -13.86 -10.18
C LYS A 264 17.61 -14.04 -10.59
N ALA A 265 18.05 -13.35 -11.65
CA ALA A 265 19.45 -13.41 -12.08
C ALA A 265 20.42 -12.93 -11.00
N MET A 266 20.05 -11.90 -10.23
CA MET A 266 20.84 -11.45 -9.07
C MET A 266 20.94 -12.53 -8.00
N VAL A 267 19.84 -13.21 -7.68
CA VAL A 267 19.83 -14.32 -6.71
C VAL A 267 20.76 -15.44 -7.16
N GLU A 268 20.68 -15.87 -8.41
CA GLU A 268 21.56 -16.91 -8.97
C GLU A 268 23.03 -16.56 -8.78
N VAL A 269 23.45 -15.34 -9.12
CA VAL A 269 24.84 -14.88 -8.93
C VAL A 269 25.22 -14.82 -7.45
N PHE A 270 24.33 -14.40 -6.56
CA PHE A 270 24.64 -14.39 -5.12
C PHE A 270 24.88 -15.80 -4.59
N LEU A 271 24.04 -16.77 -4.98
CA LEU A 271 24.17 -18.16 -4.56
C LEU A 271 25.47 -18.79 -5.14
N GLU A 272 25.78 -18.57 -6.41
CA GLU A 272 27.02 -19.01 -7.05
C GLU A 272 28.28 -18.47 -6.35
N ARG A 273 28.19 -17.25 -5.82
CA ARG A 273 29.29 -16.61 -5.05
C ARG A 273 29.30 -16.99 -3.58
N GLY A 274 28.47 -17.92 -3.14
CA GLY A 274 28.41 -18.42 -1.76
C GLY A 274 27.69 -17.52 -0.77
N TYR A 275 26.95 -16.49 -1.22
CA TYR A 275 26.10 -15.68 -0.35
C TYR A 275 24.80 -16.43 -0.04
N LYS A 276 24.27 -16.18 1.17
CA LYS A 276 22.96 -16.68 1.56
C LYS A 276 21.87 -15.69 1.13
N VAL A 277 20.84 -16.18 0.48
CA VAL A 277 19.60 -15.45 0.23
C VAL A 277 18.54 -16.00 1.19
N VAL A 278 17.94 -15.13 2.04
CA VAL A 278 17.05 -15.54 3.14
C VAL A 278 15.94 -16.36 2.58
N SER A 279 15.12 -16.27 1.84
CA SER A 279 14.06 -17.18 1.33
C SER A 279 14.55 -18.14 0.23
N GLY A 280 15.84 -18.23 -0.01
CA GLY A 280 16.43 -19.03 -1.09
C GLY A 280 16.19 -18.48 -2.50
N GLY A 281 15.46 -17.37 -2.62
CA GLY A 281 15.14 -16.77 -3.91
C GLY A 281 14.17 -15.60 -3.84
N THR A 282 13.65 -15.26 -5.00
CA THR A 282 12.66 -14.19 -5.16
C THR A 282 11.71 -14.53 -6.31
#